data_aedc07fdc81f8fb3ebfd5b0a3d791bce
#
_entry.id   aedc07fdc81f8fb3ebfd5b0a3d791bce
#
_cell.length_a   1.000
_cell.length_b   1.000
_cell.length_c   1.000
_cell.angle_alpha   90.00
_cell.angle_beta   90.00
_cell.angle_gamma   90.00
#
_symmetry.space_group_name_H-M   'P 1'
#
loop_
_entity.id
_entity.type
_entity.pdbx_description
1 polymer ?
#
loop_
_entity_poly.entity_id
_entity_poly.type
_entity_poly.pdbx_seq_one_letter_code
_entity_poly.pdbx_strand_id
1 'polypeptide(L)'
;MKNSLLTGTILLLAVFLCLSSCEKMVVGEIRDNSNVNNFQLMWDKFDTHYGLFLVNDIDWNAVYASHLPLAQAAKSDQELFSVLSSMLRVLDDDHVNLYTNDPQLADYNSGHNGPLPAREDFLFSNIRENYLIEYHEENENFGYGKLAADIGYIHVSSQNESLAFYKKAMDKALNDLASTKKIIFDIRDHNGGDDNVSKYIAGRFATSKNLFMTSKKRNGPGHNDFENTLYWYVEPEGKSQYTKPVILLTTSRSISAAETLTFAMKENDNVIQMGETTAGAFSDVVAYQLYNGWLVTISVGDYRGPDGNSYEGIGIAPDIYSKNLKADVLEGKDKTLEMAIDN
;
A
#
# COMPACT_ATOMS: atom_id res chain seq x y z
N MET A 1 42.40 -39.67 -32.59
CA MET A 1 40.99 -39.69 -32.19
C MET A 1 40.74 -40.04 -30.72
N LYS A 2 41.66 -40.60 -29.93
CA LYS A 2 41.44 -40.91 -28.48
C LYS A 2 41.60 -39.72 -27.53
N ASN A 3 42.36 -38.67 -27.94
CA ASN A 3 42.62 -37.52 -27.05
C ASN A 3 41.52 -36.44 -27.09
N SER A 4 40.65 -36.40 -28.12
CA SER A 4 39.54 -35.44 -28.21
C SER A 4 38.31 -35.83 -27.38
N LEU A 5 38.12 -37.14 -27.09
CA LEU A 5 37.04 -37.61 -26.24
C LEU A 5 37.33 -37.32 -24.74
N LEU A 6 38.59 -37.40 -24.32
CA LEU A 6 38.96 -37.18 -22.92
C LEU A 6 38.85 -35.69 -22.53
N THR A 7 39.22 -34.77 -23.43
CA THR A 7 39.07 -33.34 -23.22
C THR A 7 37.58 -32.87 -23.19
N GLY A 8 36.72 -33.48 -24.02
CA GLY A 8 35.28 -33.21 -24.02
C GLY A 8 34.60 -33.66 -22.74
N THR A 9 34.99 -34.82 -22.21
CA THR A 9 34.37 -35.36 -20.95
C THR A 9 34.81 -34.59 -19.72
N ILE A 10 36.07 -34.11 -19.66
CA ILE A 10 36.56 -33.28 -18.55
C ILE A 10 35.92 -31.90 -18.60
N LEU A 11 35.68 -31.31 -19.76
CA LEU A 11 35.02 -30.02 -19.92
C LEU A 11 33.52 -30.11 -19.52
N LEU A 12 32.82 -31.21 -19.88
CA LEU A 12 31.42 -31.43 -19.45
C LEU A 12 31.31 -31.63 -17.93
N LEU A 13 32.24 -32.34 -17.31
CA LEU A 13 32.24 -32.54 -15.85
C LEU A 13 32.54 -31.22 -15.10
N ALA A 14 33.43 -30.37 -15.64
CA ALA A 14 33.72 -29.06 -15.05
C ALA A 14 32.52 -28.09 -15.15
N VAL A 15 31.77 -28.12 -16.26
CA VAL A 15 30.50 -27.31 -16.40
C VAL A 15 29.42 -27.81 -15.46
N PHE A 16 29.30 -29.13 -15.23
CA PHE A 16 28.31 -29.67 -14.27
C PHE A 16 28.66 -29.34 -12.83
N LEU A 17 29.95 -29.29 -12.46
CA LEU A 17 30.41 -28.86 -11.14
C LEU A 17 30.23 -27.35 -10.89
N CYS A 18 30.33 -26.53 -11.94
CA CYS A 18 30.06 -25.09 -11.82
C CYS A 18 28.56 -24.79 -11.66
N LEU A 19 27.67 -25.58 -12.28
CA LEU A 19 26.21 -25.40 -12.12
C LEU A 19 25.72 -25.77 -10.73
N SER A 20 26.28 -26.82 -10.09
CA SER A 20 25.96 -27.19 -8.73
C SER A 20 26.53 -26.24 -7.67
N SER A 21 27.58 -25.48 -7.98
CA SER A 21 28.14 -24.44 -7.10
C SER A 21 27.32 -23.13 -7.17
N CYS A 22 26.78 -22.81 -8.34
CA CYS A 22 25.90 -21.63 -8.49
C CYS A 22 24.54 -21.79 -7.80
N GLU A 23 23.97 -23.02 -7.77
CA GLU A 23 22.72 -23.28 -7.07
C GLU A 23 22.83 -23.04 -5.55
N LYS A 24 23.92 -23.45 -4.94
CA LYS A 24 24.17 -23.18 -3.51
C LYS A 24 24.39 -21.70 -3.19
N MET A 25 24.85 -20.91 -4.12
CA MET A 25 25.11 -19.48 -3.92
C MET A 25 23.87 -18.61 -4.09
N VAL A 26 22.84 -19.11 -4.80
CA VAL A 26 21.59 -18.36 -5.07
C VAL A 26 20.44 -18.79 -4.16
N VAL A 27 20.40 -20.04 -3.69
CA VAL A 27 19.25 -20.56 -2.93
C VAL A 27 19.49 -20.54 -1.41
N GLY A 28 20.71 -20.31 -0.93
CA GLY A 28 21.06 -20.45 0.49
C GLY A 28 20.95 -21.92 0.96
N GLU A 29 21.24 -22.20 2.23
CA GLU A 29 20.95 -23.51 2.82
C GLU A 29 19.43 -23.70 2.84
N ILE A 30 18.92 -24.70 2.11
CA ILE A 30 17.53 -25.16 2.23
C ILE A 30 17.41 -25.74 3.65
N ARG A 31 16.91 -24.92 4.56
CA ARG A 31 16.53 -25.41 5.89
C ARG A 31 15.27 -26.26 5.74
N ASP A 32 15.12 -27.26 6.60
CA ASP A 32 13.94 -28.09 6.56
C ASP A 32 12.67 -27.24 6.88
N ASN A 33 11.53 -27.67 6.35
CA ASN A 33 10.24 -27.01 6.49
C ASN A 33 9.60 -27.32 7.86
N SER A 34 10.35 -27.25 8.96
CA SER A 34 9.80 -27.42 10.30
C SER A 34 9.09 -26.14 10.77
N ASN A 35 8.13 -26.30 11.67
CA ASN A 35 7.40 -25.18 12.27
C ASN A 35 8.35 -24.18 12.93
N VAL A 36 9.39 -24.68 13.63
CA VAL A 36 10.42 -23.84 14.28
C VAL A 36 11.24 -23.06 13.27
N ASN A 37 11.60 -23.67 12.12
CA ASN A 37 12.36 -22.98 11.07
C ASN A 37 11.53 -21.91 10.36
N ASN A 38 10.24 -22.14 10.13
CA ASN A 38 9.33 -21.12 9.59
C ASN A 38 9.15 -19.95 10.57
N PHE A 39 8.94 -20.24 11.85
CA PHE A 39 8.89 -19.24 12.90
C PHE A 39 10.17 -18.40 12.96
N GLN A 40 11.35 -19.07 13.00
CA GLN A 40 12.63 -18.38 13.06
C GLN A 40 12.86 -17.49 11.83
N LEU A 41 12.58 -18.01 10.64
CA LEU A 41 12.72 -17.24 9.40
C LEU A 41 11.83 -16.00 9.42
N MET A 42 10.57 -16.13 9.84
CA MET A 42 9.66 -14.99 9.92
C MET A 42 10.18 -13.96 10.94
N TRP A 43 10.57 -14.40 12.14
CA TRP A 43 11.11 -13.51 13.17
C TRP A 43 12.36 -12.76 12.67
N ASP A 44 13.32 -13.47 12.06
CA ASP A 44 14.56 -12.90 11.54
C ASP A 44 14.28 -11.84 10.44
N LYS A 45 13.27 -12.10 9.58
CA LYS A 45 12.89 -11.17 8.51
C LYS A 45 12.30 -9.89 9.09
N PHE A 46 11.43 -9.98 10.07
CA PHE A 46 10.91 -8.80 10.75
C PHE A 46 12.01 -8.06 11.51
N ASP A 47 12.84 -8.76 12.30
CA ASP A 47 13.94 -8.15 13.05
C ASP A 47 14.87 -7.30 12.16
N THR A 48 15.17 -7.84 10.97
CA THR A 48 16.05 -7.16 10.01
C THR A 48 15.37 -6.03 9.23
N HIS A 49 14.09 -6.17 8.87
CA HIS A 49 13.47 -5.31 7.85
C HIS A 49 12.33 -4.43 8.36
N TYR A 50 11.65 -4.78 9.44
CA TYR A 50 10.50 -4.01 9.90
C TYR A 50 10.90 -2.59 10.35
N GLY A 51 10.33 -1.57 9.72
CA GLY A 51 10.72 -0.17 9.89
C GLY A 51 10.08 0.55 11.07
N LEU A 52 9.06 -0.05 11.72
CA LEU A 52 8.20 0.67 12.65
C LEU A 52 8.38 0.24 14.12
N PHE A 53 9.37 -0.59 14.45
CA PHE A 53 9.59 -1.01 15.86
C PHE A 53 9.71 0.17 16.84
N LEU A 54 10.41 1.23 16.41
CA LEU A 54 10.61 2.42 17.26
C LEU A 54 9.42 3.39 17.22
N VAL A 55 8.63 3.35 16.16
CA VAL A 55 7.41 4.15 16.04
C VAL A 55 6.34 3.60 16.98
N ASN A 56 6.21 2.26 17.04
CA ASN A 56 5.19 1.55 17.81
C ASN A 56 5.67 1.05 19.18
N ASP A 57 6.92 1.37 19.57
CA ASP A 57 7.54 0.95 20.86
C ASP A 57 7.45 -0.58 21.12
N ILE A 58 7.83 -1.40 20.12
CA ILE A 58 7.69 -2.85 20.16
C ILE A 58 9.01 -3.51 20.57
N ASP A 59 8.98 -4.30 21.65
CA ASP A 59 10.08 -5.23 22.04
C ASP A 59 9.95 -6.56 21.28
N TRP A 60 10.56 -6.62 20.09
CA TRP A 60 10.51 -7.79 19.22
C TRP A 60 11.24 -9.02 19.82
N ASN A 61 12.25 -8.83 20.68
CA ASN A 61 12.91 -9.91 21.40
C ASN A 61 11.99 -10.55 22.46
N ALA A 62 11.17 -9.76 23.14
CA ALA A 62 10.16 -10.28 24.06
C ALA A 62 9.09 -11.08 23.31
N VAL A 63 8.69 -10.64 22.09
CA VAL A 63 7.80 -11.41 21.21
C VAL A 63 8.42 -12.75 20.84
N TYR A 64 9.71 -12.80 20.47
CA TYR A 64 10.42 -14.05 20.21
C TYR A 64 10.36 -15.00 21.40
N ALA A 65 10.79 -14.51 22.58
CA ALA A 65 10.89 -15.33 23.78
C ALA A 65 9.55 -15.97 24.19
N SER A 66 8.45 -15.24 23.98
CA SER A 66 7.11 -15.72 24.31
C SER A 66 6.53 -16.71 23.29
N HIS A 67 6.90 -16.62 21.99
CA HIS A 67 6.31 -17.41 20.92
C HIS A 67 7.15 -18.63 20.50
N LEU A 68 8.48 -18.64 20.73
CA LEU A 68 9.33 -19.78 20.40
C LEU A 68 8.84 -21.10 21.04
N PRO A 69 8.48 -21.17 22.33
CA PRO A 69 7.97 -22.41 22.93
C PRO A 69 6.66 -22.89 22.27
N LEU A 70 5.82 -21.97 21.80
CA LEU A 70 4.58 -22.29 21.09
C LEU A 70 4.88 -22.88 19.71
N ALA A 71 5.83 -22.30 18.97
CA ALA A 71 6.26 -22.83 17.68
C ALA A 71 6.91 -24.23 17.80
N GLN A 72 7.67 -24.48 18.88
CA GLN A 72 8.24 -25.80 19.21
C GLN A 72 7.16 -26.84 19.53
N ALA A 73 6.05 -26.42 20.12
CA ALA A 73 4.95 -27.32 20.51
C ALA A 73 3.97 -27.56 19.34
N ALA A 74 3.92 -26.68 18.32
CA ALA A 74 3.00 -26.77 17.20
C ALA A 74 3.25 -28.04 16.36
N LYS A 75 2.16 -28.78 16.04
CA LYS A 75 2.19 -30.07 15.34
C LYS A 75 1.46 -30.06 14.01
N SER A 76 0.84 -28.95 13.66
CA SER A 76 0.06 -28.77 12.43
C SER A 76 0.24 -27.36 11.88
N ASP A 77 -0.09 -27.17 10.59
CA ASP A 77 -0.10 -25.86 9.94
C ASP A 77 -1.09 -24.90 10.62
N GLN A 78 -2.25 -25.40 11.08
CA GLN A 78 -3.22 -24.60 11.84
C GLN A 78 -2.61 -24.06 13.16
N GLU A 79 -1.85 -24.88 13.88
CA GLU A 79 -1.19 -24.46 15.12
C GLU A 79 -0.05 -23.48 14.81
N LEU A 80 0.75 -23.74 13.78
CA LEU A 80 1.79 -22.80 13.33
C LEU A 80 1.17 -21.47 12.91
N PHE A 81 0.10 -21.48 12.09
CA PHE A 81 -0.62 -20.27 11.68
C PHE A 81 -1.07 -19.46 12.89
N SER A 82 -1.62 -20.11 13.91
CA SER A 82 -2.06 -19.45 15.14
C SER A 82 -0.90 -18.78 15.89
N VAL A 83 0.28 -19.44 15.92
CA VAL A 83 1.50 -18.87 16.54
C VAL A 83 1.98 -17.66 15.76
N LEU A 84 2.12 -17.78 14.42
CA LEU A 84 2.63 -16.70 13.57
C LEU A 84 1.68 -15.51 13.57
N SER A 85 0.36 -15.75 13.45
CA SER A 85 -0.65 -14.69 13.50
C SER A 85 -0.64 -13.95 14.85
N SER A 86 -0.48 -14.69 15.99
CA SER A 86 -0.40 -14.06 17.31
C SER A 86 0.85 -13.20 17.48
N MET A 87 1.96 -13.58 16.84
CA MET A 87 3.18 -12.79 16.81
C MET A 87 3.01 -11.53 15.99
N LEU A 88 2.41 -11.62 14.80
CA LEU A 88 2.15 -10.47 13.92
C LEU A 88 1.14 -9.49 14.52
N ARG A 89 0.18 -9.98 15.30
CA ARG A 89 -0.84 -9.14 15.95
C ARG A 89 -0.25 -8.01 16.79
N VAL A 90 0.95 -8.21 17.36
CA VAL A 90 1.63 -7.21 18.20
C VAL A 90 2.03 -5.97 17.41
N LEU A 91 2.17 -6.10 16.07
CA LEU A 91 2.60 -5.03 15.19
C LEU A 91 1.48 -4.03 14.89
N ASP A 92 0.22 -4.47 14.88
CA ASP A 92 -0.99 -3.66 14.61
C ASP A 92 -0.83 -2.79 13.35
N ASP A 93 -0.45 -3.43 12.23
CA ASP A 93 -0.01 -2.79 11.00
C ASP A 93 -0.75 -3.37 9.80
N ASP A 94 -1.50 -2.53 9.08
CA ASP A 94 -2.33 -2.94 7.93
C ASP A 94 -1.52 -3.43 6.73
N HIS A 95 -0.26 -3.07 6.62
CA HIS A 95 0.66 -3.59 5.61
C HIS A 95 1.29 -4.94 5.97
N VAL A 96 1.14 -5.41 7.21
CA VAL A 96 1.64 -6.70 7.66
C VAL A 96 0.58 -7.77 7.49
N ASN A 97 0.83 -8.68 6.55
CA ASN A 97 -0.07 -9.78 6.20
C ASN A 97 0.65 -11.13 6.22
N LEU A 98 -0.09 -12.19 6.52
CA LEU A 98 0.32 -13.57 6.34
C LEU A 98 -0.66 -14.25 5.39
N TYR A 99 -0.19 -14.57 4.19
CA TYR A 99 -0.94 -15.26 3.15
C TYR A 99 -0.59 -16.75 3.18
N THR A 100 -1.60 -17.58 3.13
CA THR A 100 -1.43 -19.04 3.09
C THR A 100 -1.90 -19.61 1.76
N ASN A 101 -1.40 -20.79 1.40
CA ASN A 101 -1.90 -21.53 0.25
C ASN A 101 -2.95 -22.58 0.64
N ASP A 102 -3.35 -22.59 1.91
CA ASP A 102 -4.33 -23.53 2.45
C ASP A 102 -5.73 -22.89 2.45
N PRO A 103 -6.70 -23.41 1.68
CA PRO A 103 -8.05 -22.86 1.67
C PRO A 103 -8.81 -22.99 2.99
N GLN A 104 -8.28 -23.76 3.96
CA GLN A 104 -8.82 -23.88 5.32
C GLN A 104 -8.30 -22.81 6.27
N LEU A 105 -7.25 -22.08 5.87
CA LEU A 105 -6.64 -20.99 6.64
C LEU A 105 -6.91 -19.68 5.91
N ALA A 106 -7.78 -18.84 6.48
CA ALA A 106 -7.98 -17.50 5.94
C ALA A 106 -6.70 -16.67 6.07
N ASP A 107 -6.43 -15.80 5.09
CA ASP A 107 -5.33 -14.85 5.17
C ASP A 107 -5.48 -13.97 6.43
N TYR A 108 -4.34 -13.59 7.00
CA TYR A 108 -4.29 -12.79 8.22
C TYR A 108 -3.71 -11.41 7.92
N ASN A 109 -4.38 -10.37 8.39
CA ASN A 109 -3.88 -9.00 8.41
C ASN A 109 -3.69 -8.56 9.87
N SER A 110 -2.55 -7.96 10.17
CA SER A 110 -2.15 -7.58 11.54
C SER A 110 -3.03 -6.46 12.10
N GLY A 111 -3.30 -5.41 11.34
CA GLY A 111 -4.10 -4.27 11.79
C GLY A 111 -5.59 -4.61 12.02
N HIS A 112 -6.12 -5.62 11.32
CA HIS A 112 -7.48 -6.11 11.54
C HIS A 112 -7.57 -7.33 12.45
N ASN A 113 -6.44 -7.87 12.87
CA ASN A 113 -6.36 -9.11 13.67
C ASN A 113 -7.19 -10.25 13.06
N GLY A 114 -7.09 -10.41 11.75
CA GLY A 114 -7.85 -11.39 10.97
C GLY A 114 -7.93 -11.02 9.49
N PRO A 115 -8.85 -11.60 8.73
CA PRO A 115 -9.06 -11.22 7.33
C PRO A 115 -9.64 -9.80 7.24
N LEU A 116 -9.30 -9.10 6.15
CA LEU A 116 -9.88 -7.78 5.88
C LEU A 116 -11.41 -7.88 5.80
N PRO A 117 -12.16 -7.02 6.53
CA PRO A 117 -13.61 -7.05 6.48
C PRO A 117 -14.13 -6.63 5.10
N ALA A 118 -15.29 -7.17 4.72
CA ALA A 118 -15.97 -6.76 3.50
C ALA A 118 -16.32 -5.27 3.54
N ARG A 119 -16.19 -4.60 2.38
CA ARG A 119 -16.57 -3.20 2.26
C ARG A 119 -18.09 -3.07 2.12
N GLU A 120 -18.70 -2.20 2.92
CA GLU A 120 -20.14 -2.01 2.95
C GLU A 120 -20.58 -0.53 2.83
N ASP A 121 -19.63 0.39 2.85
CA ASP A 121 -19.82 1.85 2.92
C ASP A 121 -19.60 2.57 1.59
N PHE A 122 -19.20 1.86 0.55
CA PHE A 122 -18.93 2.42 -0.77
C PHE A 122 -19.14 1.38 -1.89
N LEU A 123 -19.84 1.81 -2.94
CA LEU A 123 -19.99 1.07 -4.19
C LEU A 123 -19.83 2.04 -5.35
N PHE A 124 -18.75 1.92 -6.12
CA PHE A 124 -18.53 2.79 -7.29
C PHE A 124 -19.64 2.65 -8.34
N SER A 125 -20.26 1.47 -8.48
CA SER A 125 -21.42 1.28 -9.37
C SER A 125 -22.58 2.23 -9.05
N ASN A 126 -22.84 2.52 -7.77
CA ASN A 126 -23.89 3.49 -7.38
C ASN A 126 -23.59 4.90 -7.93
N ILE A 127 -22.31 5.31 -7.88
CA ILE A 127 -21.89 6.62 -8.39
C ILE A 127 -22.06 6.64 -9.91
N ARG A 128 -21.60 5.59 -10.58
CA ARG A 128 -21.66 5.46 -12.04
C ARG A 128 -23.08 5.47 -12.57
N GLU A 129 -24.01 4.81 -11.89
CA GLU A 129 -25.38 4.63 -12.34
C GLU A 129 -26.32 5.78 -11.94
N ASN A 130 -26.12 6.38 -10.75
CA ASN A 130 -27.08 7.29 -10.16
C ASN A 130 -26.64 8.76 -10.15
N TYR A 131 -25.33 9.06 -10.28
CA TYR A 131 -24.82 10.42 -10.12
C TYR A 131 -24.07 10.94 -11.36
N LEU A 132 -23.36 10.09 -12.11
CA LEU A 132 -22.58 10.53 -13.26
C LEU A 132 -23.46 10.78 -14.48
N ILE A 133 -23.39 11.97 -15.05
CA ILE A 133 -24.06 12.33 -16.31
C ILE A 133 -23.21 11.97 -17.53
N GLU A 134 -21.90 11.89 -17.37
CA GLU A 134 -20.92 11.36 -18.34
C GLU A 134 -19.77 10.71 -17.59
N TYR A 135 -19.15 9.68 -18.19
CA TYR A 135 -17.99 8.99 -17.60
C TYR A 135 -17.09 8.41 -18.70
N HIS A 136 -15.79 8.66 -18.57
CA HIS A 136 -14.72 8.14 -19.41
C HIS A 136 -13.81 7.25 -18.59
N GLU A 137 -13.77 5.98 -18.91
CA GLU A 137 -12.92 4.99 -18.27
C GLU A 137 -11.60 4.88 -19.07
N GLU A 138 -10.47 5.28 -18.48
CA GLU A 138 -9.15 5.13 -19.10
C GLU A 138 -8.59 3.72 -18.87
N ASN A 139 -8.89 3.14 -17.72
CA ASN A 139 -8.76 1.72 -17.38
C ASN A 139 -9.64 1.40 -16.16
N GLU A 140 -9.55 0.17 -15.63
CA GLU A 140 -10.33 -0.28 -14.45
C GLU A 140 -10.05 0.53 -13.17
N ASN A 141 -8.90 1.22 -13.07
CA ASN A 141 -8.46 1.94 -11.87
C ASN A 141 -8.48 3.47 -12.01
N PHE A 142 -8.76 3.99 -13.17
CA PHE A 142 -8.80 5.43 -13.42
C PHE A 142 -9.91 5.80 -14.39
N GLY A 143 -10.78 6.70 -13.96
CA GLY A 143 -11.80 7.29 -14.82
C GLY A 143 -12.18 8.70 -14.37
N TYR A 144 -12.84 9.44 -15.27
CA TYR A 144 -13.28 10.78 -14.99
C TYR A 144 -14.60 11.10 -15.72
N GLY A 145 -15.29 12.14 -15.27
CA GLY A 145 -16.55 12.52 -15.87
C GLY A 145 -17.16 13.72 -15.17
N LYS A 146 -18.48 13.85 -15.25
CA LYS A 146 -19.22 14.94 -14.62
C LYS A 146 -20.42 14.44 -13.83
N LEU A 147 -20.62 15.04 -12.67
CA LEU A 147 -21.80 14.85 -11.80
C LEU A 147 -22.88 15.88 -12.15
N ALA A 148 -22.49 17.06 -12.60
CA ALA A 148 -23.33 18.12 -13.16
C ALA A 148 -22.54 18.87 -14.24
N ALA A 149 -23.17 19.78 -14.96
CA ALA A 149 -22.50 20.53 -16.04
C ALA A 149 -21.25 21.28 -15.59
N ASP A 150 -21.19 21.69 -14.33
CA ASP A 150 -20.13 22.48 -13.73
C ASP A 150 -19.36 21.77 -12.58
N ILE A 151 -19.63 20.48 -12.34
CA ILE A 151 -18.94 19.67 -11.33
C ILE A 151 -18.25 18.48 -12.00
N GLY A 152 -16.92 18.50 -11.99
CA GLY A 152 -16.08 17.40 -12.47
C GLY A 152 -15.95 16.30 -11.42
N TYR A 153 -15.68 15.10 -11.88
CA TYR A 153 -15.41 13.93 -11.04
C TYR A 153 -14.22 13.16 -11.59
N ILE A 154 -13.29 12.78 -10.72
CA ILE A 154 -12.18 11.90 -11.03
C ILE A 154 -12.17 10.79 -10.00
N HIS A 155 -12.11 9.53 -10.44
CA HIS A 155 -12.01 8.35 -9.59
C HIS A 155 -10.71 7.62 -9.84
N VAL A 156 -10.00 7.31 -8.76
CA VAL A 156 -8.75 6.52 -8.80
C VAL A 156 -8.82 5.47 -7.70
N SER A 157 -8.80 4.19 -8.06
CA SER A 157 -8.84 3.07 -7.12
C SER A 157 -7.50 2.38 -6.93
N SER A 158 -6.50 2.69 -7.77
CA SER A 158 -5.14 2.18 -7.66
C SER A 158 -4.17 3.03 -8.46
N GLN A 159 -2.87 2.99 -8.10
CA GLN A 159 -1.76 3.64 -8.82
C GLN A 159 -0.72 2.60 -9.28
N ASN A 160 -1.18 1.46 -9.78
CA ASN A 160 -0.33 0.34 -10.22
C ASN A 160 0.12 0.42 -11.68
N GLU A 161 -0.39 1.38 -12.46
CA GLU A 161 0.04 1.61 -13.83
C GLU A 161 1.30 2.49 -13.90
N SER A 162 1.89 2.58 -15.09
CA SER A 162 3.07 3.43 -15.28
C SER A 162 2.77 4.92 -15.08
N LEU A 163 3.74 5.68 -14.59
CA LEU A 163 3.63 7.15 -14.49
C LEU A 163 3.23 7.80 -15.84
N ALA A 164 3.68 7.24 -16.96
CA ALA A 164 3.32 7.73 -18.29
C ALA A 164 1.82 7.58 -18.59
N PHE A 165 1.18 6.51 -18.12
CA PHE A 165 -0.26 6.32 -18.19
C PHE A 165 -0.99 7.44 -17.43
N TYR A 166 -0.64 7.67 -16.15
CA TYR A 166 -1.29 8.71 -15.33
C TYR A 166 -1.06 10.12 -15.87
N LYS A 167 0.11 10.40 -16.46
CA LYS A 167 0.37 11.67 -17.15
C LYS A 167 -0.64 11.91 -18.25
N LYS A 168 -0.88 10.91 -19.09
CA LYS A 168 -1.83 11.01 -20.20
C LYS A 168 -3.28 11.07 -19.73
N ALA A 169 -3.65 10.25 -18.74
CA ALA A 169 -5.00 10.20 -18.19
C ALA A 169 -5.37 11.53 -17.50
N MET A 170 -4.47 12.08 -16.67
CA MET A 170 -4.67 13.40 -16.04
C MET A 170 -4.72 14.54 -17.05
N ASP A 171 -3.90 14.52 -18.13
CA ASP A 171 -3.98 15.54 -19.20
C ASP A 171 -5.35 15.54 -19.86
N LYS A 172 -5.92 14.37 -20.16
CA LYS A 172 -7.28 14.25 -20.73
C LYS A 172 -8.34 14.74 -19.72
N ALA A 173 -8.32 14.18 -18.49
CA ALA A 173 -9.29 14.52 -17.47
C ALA A 173 -9.34 16.03 -17.21
N LEU A 174 -8.19 16.66 -16.97
CA LEU A 174 -8.15 18.10 -16.67
C LEU A 174 -8.46 18.99 -17.89
N ASN A 175 -8.19 18.53 -19.11
CA ASN A 175 -8.63 19.24 -20.33
C ASN A 175 -10.15 19.24 -20.43
N ASP A 176 -10.79 18.07 -20.27
CA ASP A 176 -12.25 17.92 -20.43
C ASP A 176 -13.03 18.57 -19.27
N LEU A 177 -12.41 18.60 -18.06
CA LEU A 177 -12.97 19.22 -16.88
C LEU A 177 -12.54 20.69 -16.67
N ALA A 178 -11.80 21.29 -17.61
CA ALA A 178 -11.27 22.66 -17.46
C ALA A 178 -12.34 23.73 -17.22
N SER A 179 -13.57 23.54 -17.77
CA SER A 179 -14.69 24.45 -17.61
C SER A 179 -15.48 24.27 -16.31
N THR A 180 -15.28 23.18 -15.55
CA THR A 180 -15.99 22.94 -14.30
C THR A 180 -15.60 23.97 -13.23
N LYS A 181 -16.49 24.20 -12.26
CA LYS A 181 -16.25 25.12 -11.13
C LYS A 181 -15.47 24.46 -10.02
N LYS A 182 -15.66 23.16 -9.85
CA LYS A 182 -14.93 22.32 -8.89
C LYS A 182 -14.75 20.91 -9.45
N ILE A 183 -13.81 20.16 -8.85
CA ILE A 183 -13.61 18.72 -9.07
C ILE A 183 -13.82 17.99 -7.75
N ILE A 184 -14.57 16.90 -7.78
CA ILE A 184 -14.58 15.90 -6.70
C ILE A 184 -13.59 14.80 -7.12
N PHE A 185 -12.53 14.63 -6.32
CA PHE A 185 -11.47 13.63 -6.55
C PHE A 185 -11.66 12.48 -5.57
N ASP A 186 -12.10 11.33 -6.06
CA ASP A 186 -12.53 10.21 -5.25
C ASP A 186 -11.48 9.11 -5.19
N ILE A 187 -10.94 8.88 -3.98
CA ILE A 187 -9.98 7.81 -3.67
C ILE A 187 -10.47 6.93 -2.52
N ARG A 188 -11.77 6.88 -2.30
CA ARG A 188 -12.35 6.15 -1.17
C ARG A 188 -12.10 4.64 -1.20
N ASP A 189 -11.85 4.05 -2.37
CA ASP A 189 -11.50 2.63 -2.55
C ASP A 189 -10.06 2.43 -3.09
N HIS A 190 -9.21 3.42 -2.92
CA HIS A 190 -7.86 3.40 -3.46
C HIS A 190 -6.94 2.52 -2.60
N ASN A 191 -6.47 1.41 -3.16
CA ASN A 191 -5.69 0.38 -2.49
C ASN A 191 -4.16 0.54 -2.60
N GLY A 192 -3.68 1.75 -2.99
CA GLY A 192 -2.26 2.05 -3.04
C GLY A 192 -1.64 1.97 -4.45
N GLY A 193 -0.31 1.89 -4.51
CA GLY A 193 0.49 1.82 -5.73
C GLY A 193 1.78 2.65 -5.66
N ASP A 194 2.17 3.34 -6.73
CA ASP A 194 3.43 4.11 -6.84
C ASP A 194 3.29 5.53 -6.29
N ASP A 195 4.04 5.87 -5.24
CA ASP A 195 4.10 7.20 -4.62
C ASP A 195 4.54 8.31 -5.60
N ASN A 196 5.33 8.01 -6.62
CA ASN A 196 5.69 8.99 -7.65
C ASN A 196 4.47 9.38 -8.51
N VAL A 197 3.51 8.48 -8.67
CA VAL A 197 2.22 8.78 -9.30
C VAL A 197 1.40 9.69 -8.41
N SER A 198 1.35 9.44 -7.10
CA SER A 198 0.71 10.32 -6.10
C SER A 198 1.25 11.73 -6.18
N LYS A 199 2.58 11.86 -6.13
CA LYS A 199 3.27 13.15 -6.28
C LYS A 199 2.91 13.87 -7.58
N TYR A 200 2.91 13.15 -8.70
CA TYR A 200 2.56 13.74 -10.00
C TYR A 200 1.11 14.20 -10.05
N ILE A 201 0.16 13.36 -9.60
CA ILE A 201 -1.27 13.71 -9.59
C ILE A 201 -1.51 14.95 -8.75
N ALA A 202 -0.97 15.01 -7.52
CA ALA A 202 -1.10 16.18 -6.65
C ALA A 202 -0.47 17.44 -7.27
N GLY A 203 0.64 17.30 -7.99
CA GLY A 203 1.30 18.38 -8.72
C GLY A 203 0.45 19.01 -9.82
N ARG A 204 -0.61 18.33 -10.29
CA ARG A 204 -1.58 18.89 -11.26
C ARG A 204 -2.53 19.92 -10.62
N PHE A 205 -2.54 20.02 -9.31
CA PHE A 205 -3.33 20.96 -8.51
C PHE A 205 -2.44 21.99 -7.78
N ALA A 206 -1.14 21.78 -7.77
CA ALA A 206 -0.17 22.59 -7.06
C ALA A 206 0.13 23.93 -7.79
N THR A 207 0.32 25.00 -7.01
CA THR A 207 0.76 26.33 -7.51
C THR A 207 2.16 26.69 -6.99
N SER A 208 2.67 25.98 -5.99
CA SER A 208 3.97 26.19 -5.35
C SER A 208 4.62 24.85 -4.99
N LYS A 209 5.87 24.92 -4.53
CA LYS A 209 6.60 23.75 -4.05
C LYS A 209 6.50 23.67 -2.53
N ASN A 210 5.88 22.61 -2.00
CA ASN A 210 5.68 22.39 -0.58
C ASN A 210 6.20 21.00 -0.18
N LEU A 211 6.81 20.89 1.01
CA LEU A 211 7.14 19.60 1.62
C LEU A 211 5.82 18.95 2.10
N PHE A 212 5.56 17.72 1.69
CA PHE A 212 4.36 17.01 2.13
C PHE A 212 4.65 15.75 2.94
N MET A 213 5.86 15.19 2.85
CA MET A 213 6.21 13.94 3.54
C MET A 213 7.73 13.80 3.66
N THR A 214 8.18 13.01 4.62
CA THR A 214 9.54 12.45 4.68
C THR A 214 9.48 10.93 4.82
N SER A 215 10.48 10.24 4.30
CA SER A 215 10.61 8.79 4.45
C SER A 215 12.05 8.37 4.63
N LYS A 216 12.26 7.25 5.32
CA LYS A 216 13.54 6.54 5.42
C LYS A 216 13.27 5.05 5.55
N LYS A 217 14.06 4.21 4.88
CA LYS A 217 13.89 2.75 4.88
C LYS A 217 14.99 2.07 5.68
N ARG A 218 14.67 0.91 6.25
CA ARG A 218 15.64 0.07 6.92
C ARG A 218 16.75 -0.35 5.94
N ASN A 219 18.01 -0.27 6.37
CA ASN A 219 19.17 -0.61 5.55
C ASN A 219 20.25 -1.42 6.28
N GLY A 220 19.96 -1.90 7.49
CA GLY A 220 20.88 -2.69 8.29
C GLY A 220 20.18 -3.49 9.39
N PRO A 221 20.92 -4.32 10.15
CA PRO A 221 20.36 -5.24 11.15
C PRO A 221 19.87 -4.54 12.42
N GLY A 222 20.42 -3.39 12.79
CA GLY A 222 20.00 -2.66 13.98
C GLY A 222 18.68 -1.92 13.76
N HIS A 223 17.79 -1.87 14.74
CA HIS A 223 16.48 -1.22 14.63
C HIS A 223 16.58 0.29 14.34
N ASN A 224 17.75 0.91 14.55
CA ASN A 224 18.05 2.30 14.18
C ASN A 224 18.76 2.45 12.83
N ASP A 225 19.03 1.36 12.13
CA ASP A 225 19.75 1.40 10.85
C ASP A 225 18.78 1.76 9.72
N PHE A 226 18.82 3.02 9.30
CA PHE A 226 18.01 3.56 8.22
C PHE A 226 18.86 4.24 7.17
N GLU A 227 18.35 4.28 5.95
CA GLU A 227 18.85 5.17 4.90
C GLU A 227 18.74 6.65 5.32
N ASN A 228 19.39 7.53 4.56
CA ASN A 228 19.20 8.97 4.74
C ASN A 228 17.74 9.33 4.49
N THR A 229 17.22 10.26 5.28
CA THR A 229 15.85 10.76 5.11
C THR A 229 15.66 11.37 3.73
N LEU A 230 14.67 10.88 3.00
CA LEU A 230 14.19 11.44 1.75
C LEU A 230 13.07 12.43 2.05
N TYR A 231 13.16 13.63 1.42
CA TYR A 231 12.17 14.69 1.53
C TYR A 231 11.30 14.72 0.27
N TRP A 232 10.00 14.59 0.41
CA TRP A 232 9.04 14.55 -0.67
C TRP A 232 8.33 15.90 -0.82
N TYR A 233 8.47 16.48 -2.00
CA TYR A 233 7.85 17.77 -2.31
C TYR A 233 6.80 17.62 -3.40
N VAL A 234 5.62 18.19 -3.20
CA VAL A 234 4.68 18.48 -4.27
C VAL A 234 5.06 19.81 -4.92
N GLU A 235 5.00 19.87 -6.24
CA GLU A 235 5.30 21.08 -7.02
C GLU A 235 4.48 21.02 -8.33
N PRO A 236 4.27 22.17 -9.03
CA PRO A 236 3.50 22.18 -10.26
C PRO A 236 4.02 21.19 -11.30
N GLU A 237 3.17 20.28 -11.76
CA GLU A 237 3.50 19.21 -12.70
C GLU A 237 2.58 19.24 -13.93
N GLY A 238 3.09 18.76 -15.09
CA GLY A 238 2.35 18.75 -16.33
C GLY A 238 2.25 20.12 -17.02
N LYS A 239 1.32 20.27 -17.97
CA LYS A 239 1.22 21.46 -18.82
C LYS A 239 0.41 22.60 -18.20
N SER A 240 -0.51 22.26 -17.32
CA SER A 240 -1.41 23.20 -16.65
C SER A 240 -1.88 22.63 -15.34
N GLN A 241 -2.19 23.47 -14.38
CA GLN A 241 -2.73 23.13 -13.09
C GLN A 241 -4.21 23.47 -13.02
N TYR A 242 -4.98 22.64 -12.31
CA TYR A 242 -6.34 22.95 -11.94
C TYR A 242 -6.35 23.65 -10.58
N THR A 243 -6.60 24.95 -10.56
CA THR A 243 -6.49 25.80 -9.36
C THR A 243 -7.85 26.17 -8.75
N LYS A 244 -8.94 25.65 -9.30
CA LYS A 244 -10.28 25.83 -8.73
C LYS A 244 -10.48 24.81 -7.59
N PRO A 245 -11.55 24.94 -6.77
CA PRO A 245 -11.81 24.06 -5.65
C PRO A 245 -11.79 22.56 -6.01
N VAL A 246 -11.17 21.76 -5.16
CA VAL A 246 -11.13 20.29 -5.23
C VAL A 246 -11.58 19.73 -3.90
N ILE A 247 -12.50 18.79 -3.94
CA ILE A 247 -12.89 18.01 -2.77
C ILE A 247 -12.31 16.60 -2.94
N LEU A 248 -11.34 16.27 -2.09
CA LEU A 248 -10.72 14.95 -2.02
C LEU A 248 -11.54 14.02 -1.11
N LEU A 249 -12.11 12.96 -1.67
CA LEU A 249 -12.90 12.00 -0.88
C LEU A 249 -12.03 10.83 -0.43
N THR A 250 -12.03 10.59 0.89
CA THR A 250 -11.28 9.50 1.54
C THR A 250 -12.14 8.63 2.43
N THR A 251 -11.69 7.41 2.69
CA THR A 251 -12.23 6.51 3.72
C THR A 251 -11.08 5.76 4.40
N SER A 252 -11.38 4.97 5.41
CA SER A 252 -10.42 4.03 6.02
C SER A 252 -9.87 2.97 5.06
N ARG A 253 -10.30 2.97 3.80
CA ARG A 253 -9.75 2.14 2.71
C ARG A 253 -8.86 2.90 1.74
N SER A 254 -8.68 4.21 1.95
CA SER A 254 -7.65 4.99 1.26
C SER A 254 -6.32 4.68 1.94
N ILE A 255 -5.51 3.79 1.34
CA ILE A 255 -4.34 3.17 1.98
C ILE A 255 -3.07 3.38 1.14
N SER A 256 -1.89 3.42 1.79
CA SER A 256 -0.58 3.40 1.13
C SER A 256 -0.39 4.62 0.22
N ALA A 257 -0.10 4.47 -1.07
CA ALA A 257 0.04 5.59 -2.01
C ALA A 257 -1.21 6.50 -2.07
N ALA A 258 -2.42 6.06 -1.66
CA ALA A 258 -3.56 6.94 -1.46
C ALA A 258 -3.32 7.94 -0.33
N GLU A 259 -2.60 7.55 0.71
CA GLU A 259 -2.26 8.41 1.84
C GLU A 259 -1.12 9.38 1.46
N THR A 260 -0.13 8.91 0.68
CA THR A 260 0.87 9.76 0.04
C THR A 260 0.20 10.83 -0.85
N LEU A 261 -0.80 10.42 -1.66
CA LEU A 261 -1.61 11.35 -2.46
C LEU A 261 -2.38 12.32 -1.58
N THR A 262 -2.97 11.87 -0.48
CA THR A 262 -3.74 12.71 0.45
C THR A 262 -2.84 13.77 1.08
N PHE A 263 -1.65 13.42 1.58
CA PHE A 263 -0.69 14.40 2.08
C PHE A 263 -0.31 15.42 1.01
N ALA A 264 0.06 14.96 -0.19
CA ALA A 264 0.48 15.85 -1.27
C ALA A 264 -0.66 16.76 -1.75
N MET A 265 -1.91 16.27 -1.78
CA MET A 265 -3.08 17.06 -2.15
C MET A 265 -3.41 18.12 -1.11
N LYS A 266 -3.30 17.82 0.18
CA LYS A 266 -3.59 18.76 1.29
C LYS A 266 -2.61 19.92 1.37
N GLU A 267 -1.45 19.84 0.75
CA GLU A 267 -0.50 20.96 0.62
C GLU A 267 -0.92 22.01 -0.43
N ASN A 268 -2.06 21.80 -1.11
CA ASN A 268 -2.61 22.73 -2.09
C ASN A 268 -3.81 23.48 -1.50
N ASP A 269 -3.77 24.80 -1.43
CA ASP A 269 -4.79 25.68 -0.79
C ASP A 269 -6.21 25.50 -1.36
N ASN A 270 -6.33 24.96 -2.59
CA ASN A 270 -7.61 24.74 -3.25
C ASN A 270 -8.21 23.35 -2.98
N VAL A 271 -7.60 22.52 -2.12
CA VAL A 271 -8.02 21.16 -1.80
C VAL A 271 -8.59 21.09 -0.39
N ILE A 272 -9.74 20.46 -0.24
CA ILE A 272 -10.38 20.12 1.04
C ILE A 272 -10.59 18.60 1.07
N GLN A 273 -10.11 17.92 2.11
CA GLN A 273 -10.37 16.50 2.34
C GLN A 273 -11.72 16.31 3.01
N MET A 274 -12.57 15.45 2.45
CA MET A 274 -13.89 15.10 3.02
C MET A 274 -14.04 13.58 3.06
N GLY A 275 -14.78 13.09 4.06
CA GLY A 275 -15.06 11.67 4.23
C GLY A 275 -14.57 11.13 5.57
N GLU A 276 -13.93 9.97 5.58
CA GLU A 276 -13.37 9.37 6.78
C GLU A 276 -11.84 9.53 6.82
N THR A 277 -11.25 9.33 8.00
CA THR A 277 -9.81 9.18 8.19
C THR A 277 -9.27 8.06 7.30
N THR A 278 -8.09 8.24 6.72
CA THR A 278 -7.43 7.22 5.89
C THR A 278 -6.96 6.01 6.71
N ALA A 279 -6.42 4.98 6.07
CA ALA A 279 -6.08 3.71 6.73
C ALA A 279 -5.03 3.84 7.84
N GLY A 280 -4.00 4.65 7.65
CA GLY A 280 -2.87 4.73 8.57
C GLY A 280 -1.77 3.70 8.26
N ALA A 281 -1.52 3.43 6.99
CA ALA A 281 -0.47 2.51 6.56
C ALA A 281 0.31 3.10 5.39
N PHE A 282 1.42 3.75 5.69
CA PHE A 282 2.20 4.55 4.74
C PHE A 282 3.44 3.86 4.20
N SER A 283 3.97 2.90 4.97
CA SER A 283 5.26 2.28 4.67
C SER A 283 5.28 1.53 3.34
N ASP A 284 6.39 1.59 2.62
CA ASP A 284 6.67 0.60 1.57
C ASP A 284 6.73 -0.80 2.17
N VAL A 285 6.39 -1.79 1.33
CA VAL A 285 6.25 -3.18 1.72
C VAL A 285 7.19 -4.06 0.94
N VAL A 286 7.82 -5.02 1.61
CA VAL A 286 8.51 -6.15 0.98
C VAL A 286 7.83 -7.46 1.37
N ALA A 287 7.90 -8.44 0.46
CA ALA A 287 7.31 -9.76 0.70
C ALA A 287 8.39 -10.83 0.81
N TYR A 288 8.24 -11.74 1.77
CA TYR A 288 9.13 -12.88 1.96
C TYR A 288 8.34 -14.19 2.00
N GLN A 289 8.85 -15.19 1.29
CA GLN A 289 8.29 -16.53 1.34
C GLN A 289 8.93 -17.33 2.49
N LEU A 290 8.10 -17.96 3.30
CA LEU A 290 8.51 -18.91 4.32
C LEU A 290 8.82 -20.28 3.70
N TYR A 291 9.49 -21.18 4.43
CA TYR A 291 9.86 -22.51 3.90
C TYR A 291 8.66 -23.39 3.56
N ASN A 292 7.52 -23.20 4.24
CA ASN A 292 6.26 -23.89 3.94
C ASN A 292 5.48 -23.30 2.74
N GLY A 293 6.03 -22.26 2.10
CA GLY A 293 5.42 -21.59 0.94
C GLY A 293 4.46 -20.45 1.30
N TRP A 294 4.20 -20.18 2.57
CA TRP A 294 3.42 -19.02 2.98
C TRP A 294 4.17 -17.73 2.69
N LEU A 295 3.45 -16.64 2.46
CA LEU A 295 4.01 -15.34 2.16
C LEU A 295 3.71 -14.37 3.30
N VAL A 296 4.72 -13.63 3.76
CA VAL A 296 4.55 -12.56 4.75
C VAL A 296 4.97 -11.23 4.14
N THR A 297 4.21 -10.17 4.42
CA THR A 297 4.54 -8.79 4.03
C THR A 297 5.05 -8.01 5.24
N ILE A 298 6.00 -7.11 5.01
CA ILE A 298 6.73 -6.38 6.05
C ILE A 298 6.84 -4.92 5.66
N SER A 299 6.38 -4.01 6.52
CA SER A 299 6.59 -2.56 6.40
C SER A 299 8.05 -2.22 6.65
N VAL A 300 8.74 -1.58 5.70
CA VAL A 300 10.19 -1.40 5.76
C VAL A 300 10.64 0.03 6.06
N GLY A 301 9.72 0.99 6.15
CA GLY A 301 10.05 2.41 6.27
C GLY A 301 9.34 3.13 7.40
N ASP A 302 9.95 4.21 7.88
CA ASP A 302 9.37 5.23 8.75
C ASP A 302 8.98 6.43 7.85
N TYR A 303 7.68 6.64 7.68
CA TYR A 303 7.06 7.68 6.89
C TYR A 303 6.42 8.71 7.82
N ARG A 304 6.63 9.99 7.52
CA ARG A 304 6.14 11.06 8.39
C ARG A 304 5.52 12.18 7.58
N GLY A 305 4.44 12.74 8.09
CA GLY A 305 3.80 13.92 7.53
C GLY A 305 4.70 15.16 7.52
N PRO A 306 4.23 16.27 6.93
CA PRO A 306 5.00 17.51 6.81
C PRO A 306 5.34 18.13 8.18
N ASP A 307 4.61 17.82 9.22
CA ASP A 307 4.83 18.20 10.62
C ASP A 307 5.87 17.33 11.35
N GLY A 308 6.41 16.30 10.69
CA GLY A 308 7.38 15.35 11.25
C GLY A 308 6.79 14.24 12.11
N ASN A 309 5.46 14.19 12.27
CA ASN A 309 4.79 13.12 13.03
C ASN A 309 4.56 11.87 12.17
N SER A 310 4.57 10.69 12.80
CA SER A 310 4.10 9.46 12.18
C SER A 310 2.58 9.41 12.23
N TYR A 311 1.99 8.93 11.15
CA TYR A 311 0.55 8.69 11.01
C TYR A 311 0.23 7.19 10.84
N GLU A 312 1.24 6.33 11.00
CA GLU A 312 1.06 4.88 11.04
C GLU A 312 0.09 4.48 12.16
N GLY A 313 -0.88 3.64 11.85
CA GLY A 313 -1.97 3.24 12.76
C GLY A 313 -2.99 4.35 13.08
N ILE A 314 -2.81 5.57 12.57
CA ILE A 314 -3.66 6.74 12.88
C ILE A 314 -4.45 7.19 11.65
N GLY A 315 -3.79 7.31 10.49
CA GLY A 315 -4.35 7.87 9.26
C GLY A 315 -4.44 9.40 9.25
N ILE A 316 -4.83 9.95 8.11
CA ILE A 316 -5.00 11.38 7.87
C ILE A 316 -6.47 11.74 8.08
N ALA A 317 -6.75 12.53 9.11
CA ALA A 317 -8.11 12.98 9.39
C ALA A 317 -8.62 13.96 8.31
N PRO A 318 -9.90 13.85 7.89
CA PRO A 318 -10.49 14.78 6.94
C PRO A 318 -10.77 16.15 7.58
N ASP A 319 -10.82 17.17 6.73
CA ASP A 319 -11.22 18.52 7.15
C ASP A 319 -12.73 18.57 7.41
N ILE A 320 -13.50 17.76 6.65
CA ILE A 320 -14.96 17.61 6.82
C ILE A 320 -15.27 16.11 6.95
N TYR A 321 -15.68 15.69 8.13
CA TYR A 321 -16.08 14.30 8.36
C TYR A 321 -17.43 13.97 7.73
N SER A 322 -17.47 12.87 6.99
CA SER A 322 -18.70 12.28 6.44
C SER A 322 -18.51 10.78 6.27
N LYS A 323 -19.57 10.02 6.52
CA LYS A 323 -19.59 8.57 6.38
C LYS A 323 -20.88 8.08 5.75
N ASN A 324 -20.76 7.20 4.77
CA ASN A 324 -21.91 6.49 4.23
C ASN A 324 -22.37 5.38 5.18
N LEU A 325 -23.65 5.19 5.29
CA LEU A 325 -24.23 4.03 5.97
C LEU A 325 -24.48 2.92 4.96
N LYS A 326 -24.26 1.67 5.36
CA LYS A 326 -24.56 0.48 4.54
C LYS A 326 -26.00 0.53 3.95
N ALA A 327 -26.98 0.97 4.74
CA ALA A 327 -28.36 1.07 4.28
C ALA A 327 -28.53 2.05 3.12
N ASP A 328 -27.89 3.23 3.19
CA ASP A 328 -27.92 4.21 2.10
C ASP A 328 -27.27 3.66 0.84
N VAL A 329 -26.10 3.00 0.98
CA VAL A 329 -25.38 2.39 -0.14
C VAL A 329 -26.20 1.29 -0.83
N LEU A 330 -26.91 0.46 -0.05
CA LEU A 330 -27.81 -0.57 -0.61
C LEU A 330 -29.03 0.04 -1.32
N GLU A 331 -29.43 1.25 -0.98
CA GLU A 331 -30.48 2.02 -1.66
C GLU A 331 -29.94 2.83 -2.87
N GLY A 332 -28.66 2.68 -3.21
CA GLY A 332 -28.03 3.40 -4.31
C GLY A 332 -27.65 4.85 -3.99
N LYS A 333 -27.65 5.25 -2.72
CA LYS A 333 -27.33 6.60 -2.24
C LYS A 333 -25.87 6.71 -1.79
N ASP A 334 -25.27 7.89 -1.98
CA ASP A 334 -23.95 8.22 -1.49
C ASP A 334 -23.94 9.59 -0.81
N LYS A 335 -24.18 9.57 0.52
CA LYS A 335 -24.30 10.79 1.34
C LYS A 335 -23.04 11.65 1.35
N THR A 336 -21.87 11.02 1.33
CA THR A 336 -20.60 11.72 1.30
C THR A 336 -20.42 12.45 -0.03
N LEU A 337 -20.77 11.80 -1.15
CA LEU A 337 -20.75 12.44 -2.47
C LEU A 337 -21.80 13.56 -2.57
N GLU A 338 -23.01 13.35 -2.08
CA GLU A 338 -24.06 14.38 -2.04
C GLU A 338 -23.59 15.62 -1.28
N MET A 339 -22.97 15.43 -0.10
CA MET A 339 -22.39 16.53 0.68
C MET A 339 -21.28 17.24 -0.09
N ALA A 340 -20.42 16.52 -0.83
CA ALA A 340 -19.38 17.11 -1.65
C ALA A 340 -19.91 17.87 -2.88
N ILE A 341 -21.05 17.45 -3.43
CA ILE A 341 -21.76 18.18 -4.50
C ILE A 341 -22.30 19.50 -3.98
N ASP A 342 -22.84 19.52 -2.76
CA ASP A 342 -23.47 20.71 -2.18
C ASP A 342 -22.45 21.72 -1.58
N ASN A 343 -21.24 21.27 -1.20
CA ASN A 343 -20.17 22.10 -0.64
C ASN A 343 -19.52 23.00 -1.71
#